data_65549ee1363afde2a66da2555ad1379f
#
_entry.id   65549ee1363afde2a66da2555ad1379f
#
_cell.length_a   1.000
_cell.length_b   1.000
_cell.length_c   1.000
_cell.angle_alpha   90.00
_cell.angle_beta   90.00
_cell.angle_gamma   90.00
#
_symmetry.space_group_name_H-M   'P 1'
#
loop_
_entity.id
_entity.type
_entity.pdbx_description
1 polymer ?
#
loop_
_entity_poly.entity_id
_entity_poly.type
_entity_poly.pdbx_seq_one_letter_code
_entity_poly.pdbx_strand_id
1 'polypeptide(L)'
;MVFSMYDPKLLEGVRTIHFIGCGGSGTYPLIQILQSRGYAITGSDVEETKNTEAERALGVRVCIGHDAANVGNADLVVYSAAIHDDNPELQAARARGIKAVERSVMLGYISRTHAQSIGVAGTHGKTTTTGMITTMLELAGRDPAAVIGGKLPLIGGYGKAGSGQSVVIEACEYHETFLHLTCAVGVILNIDNDHLEYYGTMGKLKLAFQKFALLSRTVVFNMDDKNTMDVVNSIDRPVLSFGIEEEARFRAVNIGEYKPGFFEFDVLELGEHFAHIKLGVPGYHNIYNALAMCCCVRPLGLKPEDAVRAAEQFHGTGRRFEIKGECNGAVIVDDYAHHPTELAATLATAKEMGYDRVIAVHQPFTYSRTKMLMDDFAKVLRAADQVVLLPIMGGREKDDGSVRSEDLAAKLPGSVVVDGLEGAAAWVRQNAKKGDLVVCMSCGDLYKAADMMVEK
;
A
#
# COMPACT_ATOMS: atom_id res chain seq x y z
N MET A 1 29.19 5.69 -1.98
CA MET A 1 28.53 6.98 -1.76
C MET A 1 27.11 6.84 -2.28
N VAL A 2 26.11 6.66 -1.40
CA VAL A 2 24.69 6.57 -1.81
C VAL A 2 24.25 8.00 -2.06
N PHE A 3 24.12 8.38 -3.33
CA PHE A 3 23.68 9.72 -3.72
C PHE A 3 22.14 9.78 -3.57
N SER A 4 21.69 10.33 -2.45
CA SER A 4 20.35 10.93 -2.42
C SER A 4 20.38 12.13 -3.36
N MET A 5 19.49 12.18 -4.35
CA MET A 5 19.25 13.39 -5.17
C MET A 5 18.51 14.46 -4.35
N TYR A 6 18.96 14.68 -3.13
CA TYR A 6 18.36 15.60 -2.18
C TYR A 6 18.82 17.02 -2.45
N ASP A 7 17.85 17.87 -2.69
CA ASP A 7 18.04 19.30 -2.72
C ASP A 7 17.51 19.91 -1.41
N PRO A 8 18.38 20.31 -0.47
CA PRO A 8 17.94 20.93 0.79
C PRO A 8 17.24 22.27 0.58
N LYS A 9 17.43 22.89 -0.58
CA LYS A 9 16.86 24.17 -0.97
C LYS A 9 15.62 24.04 -1.84
N LEU A 10 15.06 22.86 -1.98
CA LEU A 10 13.92 22.59 -2.88
C LEU A 10 12.77 23.57 -2.68
N LEU A 11 12.48 23.97 -1.45
CA LEU A 11 11.40 24.89 -1.09
C LEU A 11 11.89 26.30 -0.69
N GLU A 12 13.18 26.61 -0.89
CA GLU A 12 13.71 27.94 -0.58
C GLU A 12 13.10 28.99 -1.55
N GLY A 13 12.41 29.99 -1.00
CA GLY A 13 11.75 31.04 -1.78
C GLY A 13 10.42 30.62 -2.42
N VAL A 14 10.00 29.36 -2.32
CA VAL A 14 8.74 28.86 -2.84
C VAL A 14 7.57 29.34 -1.97
N ARG A 15 6.50 29.84 -2.58
CA ARG A 15 5.25 30.23 -1.93
C ARG A 15 4.07 29.47 -2.51
N THR A 16 4.08 29.24 -3.81
CA THR A 16 2.99 28.56 -4.54
C THR A 16 3.51 27.31 -5.22
N ILE A 17 2.85 26.19 -4.96
CA ILE A 17 3.17 24.88 -5.55
C ILE A 17 1.99 24.41 -6.39
N HIS A 18 2.27 24.03 -7.63
CA HIS A 18 1.27 23.45 -8.53
C HIS A 18 1.48 21.94 -8.66
N PHE A 19 0.41 21.16 -8.46
CA PHE A 19 0.43 19.71 -8.57
C PHE A 19 -0.23 19.24 -9.87
N ILE A 20 0.51 18.51 -10.74
CA ILE A 20 -0.03 17.86 -11.94
C ILE A 20 -0.34 16.39 -11.59
N GLY A 21 -1.61 15.98 -11.71
CA GLY A 21 -2.13 14.70 -11.23
C GLY A 21 -2.40 14.76 -9.70
N CYS A 22 -3.10 15.80 -9.27
CA CYS A 22 -3.34 16.08 -7.85
C CYS A 22 -4.29 15.06 -7.19
N GLY A 23 -5.31 14.56 -7.90
CA GLY A 23 -6.33 13.64 -7.38
C GLY A 23 -5.82 12.22 -7.05
N GLY A 24 -4.54 11.93 -7.29
CA GLY A 24 -3.93 10.65 -6.95
C GLY A 24 -3.84 10.42 -5.42
N SER A 25 -4.11 9.19 -4.96
CA SER A 25 -4.07 8.81 -3.53
C SER A 25 -2.72 9.10 -2.85
N GLY A 26 -1.61 9.01 -3.60
CA GLY A 26 -0.28 9.33 -3.07
C GLY A 26 0.08 10.82 -3.15
N THR A 27 -0.70 11.65 -3.86
CA THR A 27 -0.47 13.10 -4.00
C THR A 27 -1.25 13.89 -2.95
N TYR A 28 -2.49 13.51 -2.71
CA TYR A 28 -3.36 14.18 -1.75
C TYR A 28 -2.74 14.39 -0.35
N PRO A 29 -2.09 13.38 0.28
CA PRO A 29 -1.43 13.60 1.57
C PRO A 29 -0.29 14.64 1.53
N LEU A 30 0.46 14.71 0.43
CA LEU A 30 1.52 15.72 0.27
C LEU A 30 0.93 17.11 0.20
N ILE A 31 -0.18 17.29 -0.52
CA ILE A 31 -0.92 18.55 -0.59
C ILE A 31 -1.35 18.98 0.82
N GLN A 32 -1.93 18.09 1.62
CA GLN A 32 -2.31 18.38 3.00
C GLN A 32 -1.12 18.82 3.86
N ILE A 33 0.00 18.10 3.79
CA ILE A 33 1.21 18.40 4.56
C ILE A 33 1.80 19.77 4.15
N LEU A 34 1.86 20.07 2.85
CA LEU A 34 2.43 21.33 2.38
C LEU A 34 1.52 22.51 2.67
N GLN A 35 0.20 22.34 2.53
CA GLN A 35 -0.78 23.36 2.85
C GLN A 35 -0.76 23.69 4.36
N SER A 36 -0.67 22.69 5.24
CA SER A 36 -0.55 22.91 6.69
C SER A 36 0.73 23.68 7.07
N ARG A 37 1.75 23.68 6.20
CA ARG A 37 3.00 24.44 6.35
C ARG A 37 2.92 25.86 5.76
N GLY A 38 1.74 26.26 5.23
CA GLY A 38 1.50 27.59 4.74
C GLY A 38 1.78 27.82 3.26
N TYR A 39 2.06 26.76 2.47
CA TYR A 39 2.19 26.90 1.01
C TYR A 39 0.83 27.07 0.37
N ALA A 40 0.73 27.98 -0.60
CA ALA A 40 -0.42 28.07 -1.47
C ALA A 40 -0.36 26.93 -2.49
N ILE A 41 -1.44 26.13 -2.57
CA ILE A 41 -1.48 24.95 -3.44
C ILE A 41 -2.50 25.16 -4.56
N THR A 42 -2.12 24.77 -5.77
CA THR A 42 -3.01 24.60 -6.91
C THR A 42 -2.76 23.21 -7.51
N GLY A 43 -3.72 22.68 -8.26
CA GLY A 43 -3.54 21.39 -8.90
C GLY A 43 -4.39 21.20 -10.15
N SER A 44 -4.05 20.16 -10.91
CA SER A 44 -4.83 19.67 -12.04
C SER A 44 -4.91 18.15 -12.04
N ASP A 45 -6.00 17.61 -12.59
CA ASP A 45 -6.15 16.18 -12.85
C ASP A 45 -6.96 15.98 -14.12
N VAL A 46 -6.89 14.79 -14.72
CA VAL A 46 -7.65 14.44 -15.94
C VAL A 46 -9.13 14.28 -15.67
N GLU A 47 -9.49 13.90 -14.43
CA GLU A 47 -10.87 13.62 -14.04
C GLU A 47 -11.19 14.09 -12.63
N GLU A 48 -12.48 14.23 -12.36
CA GLU A 48 -12.99 14.50 -11.02
C GLU A 48 -12.90 13.22 -10.16
N THR A 49 -12.32 13.33 -8.97
CA THR A 49 -12.20 12.23 -8.01
C THR A 49 -12.62 12.69 -6.62
N LYS A 50 -12.85 11.74 -5.70
CA LYS A 50 -13.10 12.07 -4.28
C LYS A 50 -11.94 12.87 -3.65
N ASN A 51 -10.71 12.68 -4.13
CA ASN A 51 -9.56 13.44 -3.66
C ASN A 51 -9.58 14.88 -4.19
N THR A 52 -9.89 15.10 -5.48
CA THR A 52 -10.02 16.45 -6.04
C THR A 52 -11.14 17.25 -5.39
N GLU A 53 -12.26 16.59 -5.04
CA GLU A 53 -13.33 17.20 -4.24
C GLU A 53 -12.84 17.59 -2.84
N ALA A 54 -12.12 16.68 -2.16
CA ALA A 54 -11.54 16.93 -0.84
C ALA A 54 -10.48 18.06 -0.87
N GLU A 55 -9.66 18.14 -1.92
CA GLU A 55 -8.71 19.22 -2.14
C GLU A 55 -9.40 20.58 -2.27
N ARG A 56 -10.50 20.65 -3.04
CA ARG A 56 -11.30 21.88 -3.11
C ARG A 56 -11.91 22.27 -1.78
N ALA A 57 -12.35 21.29 -0.98
CA ALA A 57 -12.85 21.54 0.38
C ALA A 57 -11.76 22.12 1.31
N LEU A 58 -10.48 21.81 1.05
CA LEU A 58 -9.33 22.42 1.72
C LEU A 58 -8.97 23.82 1.16
N GLY A 59 -9.68 24.31 0.14
CA GLY A 59 -9.38 25.59 -0.51
C GLY A 59 -8.33 25.52 -1.63
N VAL A 60 -7.94 24.32 -2.08
CA VAL A 60 -7.06 24.15 -3.23
C VAL A 60 -7.81 24.44 -4.52
N ARG A 61 -7.24 25.27 -5.41
CA ARG A 61 -7.78 25.46 -6.76
C ARG A 61 -7.41 24.25 -7.62
N VAL A 62 -8.39 23.42 -7.95
CA VAL A 62 -8.21 22.24 -8.81
C VAL A 62 -8.86 22.48 -10.16
N CYS A 63 -8.08 22.30 -11.24
CA CYS A 63 -8.52 22.31 -12.63
C CYS A 63 -8.71 20.87 -13.11
N ILE A 64 -9.78 20.62 -13.89
CA ILE A 64 -9.96 19.34 -14.57
C ILE A 64 -9.54 19.52 -16.03
N GLY A 65 -8.72 18.57 -16.50
CA GLY A 65 -7.98 18.68 -17.75
C GLY A 65 -6.63 19.39 -17.58
N HIS A 66 -5.71 19.07 -18.49
CA HIS A 66 -4.36 19.64 -18.51
C HIS A 66 -4.27 20.79 -19.52
N ASP A 67 -3.92 21.99 -19.05
CA ASP A 67 -3.68 23.17 -19.86
C ASP A 67 -2.48 23.96 -19.34
N ALA A 68 -1.65 24.50 -20.23
CA ALA A 68 -0.48 25.31 -19.88
C ALA A 68 -0.80 26.48 -18.92
N ALA A 69 -2.03 27.04 -19.01
CA ALA A 69 -2.48 28.15 -18.16
C ALA A 69 -2.71 27.71 -16.69
N ASN A 70 -2.93 26.43 -16.41
CA ASN A 70 -3.15 25.92 -15.06
C ASN A 70 -1.95 26.16 -14.14
N VAL A 71 -0.72 26.15 -14.68
CA VAL A 71 0.52 26.41 -13.92
C VAL A 71 0.49 27.78 -13.23
N GLY A 72 -0.24 28.76 -13.80
CA GLY A 72 -0.43 30.07 -13.19
C GLY A 72 0.87 30.73 -12.75
N ASN A 73 0.93 31.18 -11.49
CA ASN A 73 2.11 31.82 -10.88
C ASN A 73 2.84 30.85 -9.91
N ALA A 74 2.88 29.56 -10.22
CA ALA A 74 3.60 28.59 -9.40
C ALA A 74 5.10 28.86 -9.38
N ASP A 75 5.70 28.75 -8.21
CA ASP A 75 7.17 28.80 -8.01
C ASP A 75 7.81 27.42 -8.18
N LEU A 76 7.01 26.36 -7.96
CA LEU A 76 7.42 24.96 -8.09
C LEU A 76 6.27 24.13 -8.67
N VAL A 77 6.60 23.20 -9.54
CA VAL A 77 5.67 22.17 -10.04
C VAL A 77 6.04 20.82 -9.47
N VAL A 78 5.05 20.09 -8.96
CA VAL A 78 5.18 18.70 -8.52
C VAL A 78 4.26 17.83 -9.39
N TYR A 79 4.80 16.79 -10.02
CA TYR A 79 4.02 15.96 -10.94
C TYR A 79 4.05 14.49 -10.55
N SER A 80 2.95 13.80 -10.83
CA SER A 80 2.83 12.35 -10.65
C SER A 80 3.68 11.61 -11.68
N ALA A 81 4.22 10.45 -11.33
CA ALA A 81 4.91 9.55 -12.28
C ALA A 81 4.05 9.11 -13.48
N ALA A 82 2.72 9.32 -13.43
CA ALA A 82 1.81 9.06 -14.55
C ALA A 82 1.84 10.17 -15.62
N ILE A 83 2.46 11.33 -15.32
CA ILE A 83 2.54 12.48 -16.23
C ILE A 83 3.73 12.29 -17.16
N HIS A 84 3.46 12.29 -18.46
CA HIS A 84 4.47 12.18 -19.52
C HIS A 84 5.06 13.52 -19.89
N ASP A 85 6.21 13.50 -20.57
CA ASP A 85 6.95 14.70 -20.96
C ASP A 85 6.21 15.63 -21.94
N ASP A 86 5.21 15.11 -22.64
CA ASP A 86 4.34 15.87 -23.57
C ASP A 86 3.18 16.60 -22.85
N ASN A 87 3.04 16.47 -21.54
CA ASN A 87 2.01 17.18 -20.78
C ASN A 87 2.17 18.70 -20.92
N PRO A 88 1.11 19.46 -21.31
CA PRO A 88 1.20 20.88 -21.60
C PRO A 88 1.62 21.74 -20.39
N GLU A 89 1.24 21.34 -19.17
CA GLU A 89 1.61 22.04 -17.93
C GLU A 89 3.09 21.84 -17.61
N LEU A 90 3.59 20.59 -17.76
CA LEU A 90 4.99 20.29 -17.55
C LEU A 90 5.89 21.01 -18.56
N GLN A 91 5.47 21.07 -19.83
CA GLN A 91 6.17 21.83 -20.87
C GLN A 91 6.14 23.34 -20.58
N ALA A 92 5.00 23.88 -20.15
CA ALA A 92 4.89 25.30 -19.80
C ALA A 92 5.76 25.69 -18.61
N ALA A 93 5.82 24.82 -17.57
CA ALA A 93 6.70 25.04 -16.44
C ALA A 93 8.19 25.09 -16.88
N ARG A 94 8.62 24.12 -17.68
CA ARG A 94 9.99 24.05 -18.23
C ARG A 94 10.33 25.26 -19.11
N ALA A 95 9.43 25.65 -19.99
CA ALA A 95 9.62 26.83 -20.88
C ALA A 95 9.76 28.15 -20.10
N ARG A 96 9.12 28.24 -18.93
CA ARG A 96 9.18 29.40 -18.02
C ARG A 96 10.32 29.33 -17.00
N GLY A 97 11.14 28.27 -17.03
CA GLY A 97 12.22 28.04 -16.05
C GLY A 97 11.74 27.74 -14.64
N ILE A 98 10.47 27.32 -14.48
CA ILE A 98 9.93 26.88 -13.20
C ILE A 98 10.45 25.48 -12.92
N LYS A 99 11.02 25.27 -11.74
CA LYS A 99 11.50 23.95 -11.31
C LYS A 99 10.31 22.96 -11.26
N ALA A 100 10.46 21.82 -11.91
CA ALA A 100 9.49 20.74 -11.87
C ALA A 100 10.16 19.49 -11.31
N VAL A 101 9.53 18.85 -10.31
CA VAL A 101 10.03 17.65 -9.64
C VAL A 101 8.95 16.58 -9.60
N GLU A 102 9.37 15.31 -9.65
CA GLU A 102 8.45 14.21 -9.45
C GLU A 102 7.97 14.16 -7.98
N ARG A 103 6.79 13.65 -7.76
CA ARG A 103 6.15 13.47 -6.44
C ARG A 103 7.05 12.74 -5.43
N SER A 104 7.80 11.74 -5.87
CA SER A 104 8.75 10.98 -5.04
C SER A 104 9.87 11.86 -4.45
N VAL A 105 10.34 12.87 -5.21
CA VAL A 105 11.34 13.84 -4.74
C VAL A 105 10.75 14.71 -3.62
N MET A 106 9.51 15.17 -3.79
CA MET A 106 8.80 15.93 -2.75
C MET A 106 8.54 15.08 -1.50
N LEU A 107 8.16 13.82 -1.66
CA LEU A 107 7.99 12.88 -0.56
C LEU A 107 9.32 12.68 0.20
N GLY A 108 10.42 12.57 -0.52
CA GLY A 108 11.77 12.53 0.03
C GLY A 108 12.13 13.79 0.83
N TYR A 109 11.75 14.97 0.34
CA TYR A 109 11.91 16.23 1.08
C TYR A 109 11.12 16.20 2.40
N ILE A 110 9.85 15.79 2.35
CA ILE A 110 8.98 15.67 3.53
C ILE A 110 9.58 14.69 4.55
N SER A 111 10.10 13.53 4.11
CA SER A 111 10.72 12.55 5.01
C SER A 111 11.86 13.14 5.84
N ARG A 112 12.66 14.03 5.26
CA ARG A 112 13.81 14.65 5.92
C ARG A 112 13.45 15.79 6.86
N THR A 113 12.28 16.38 6.67
CA THR A 113 11.83 17.51 7.51
C THR A 113 11.15 17.08 8.80
N HIS A 114 10.99 15.78 9.02
CA HIS A 114 10.47 15.21 10.27
C HIS A 114 11.60 14.50 11.03
N ALA A 115 11.69 14.74 12.33
CA ALA A 115 12.74 14.15 13.18
C ALA A 115 12.62 12.61 13.26
N GLN A 116 11.38 12.10 13.20
CA GLN A 116 11.03 10.69 13.26
C GLN A 116 10.32 10.29 11.97
N SER A 117 11.06 10.07 10.89
CA SER A 117 10.51 9.55 9.63
C SER A 117 10.58 8.02 9.61
N ILE A 118 9.44 7.37 9.39
CA ILE A 118 9.30 5.93 9.28
C ILE A 118 8.93 5.59 7.84
N GLY A 119 9.80 4.83 7.16
CA GLY A 119 9.52 4.33 5.81
C GLY A 119 9.23 2.83 5.86
N VAL A 120 8.06 2.41 5.41
CA VAL A 120 7.66 1.00 5.39
C VAL A 120 7.76 0.46 3.97
N ALA A 121 8.79 -0.34 3.73
CA ALA A 121 9.07 -1.02 2.47
C ALA A 121 8.86 -2.53 2.56
N GLY A 122 8.81 -3.17 1.42
CA GLY A 122 8.61 -4.62 1.26
C GLY A 122 7.70 -4.88 0.06
N THR A 123 7.78 -6.05 -0.52
CA THR A 123 6.89 -6.41 -1.63
C THR A 123 5.44 -6.46 -1.15
N HIS A 124 5.18 -7.07 0.00
CA HIS A 124 3.84 -7.26 0.58
C HIS A 124 3.73 -6.63 1.98
N GLY A 125 2.50 -6.27 2.39
CA GLY A 125 2.20 -5.79 3.75
C GLY A 125 2.45 -4.30 4.01
N LYS A 126 3.03 -3.55 3.08
CA LYS A 126 3.37 -2.11 3.23
C LYS A 126 2.21 -1.27 3.79
N THR A 127 1.08 -1.26 3.09
CA THR A 127 -0.10 -0.44 3.44
C THR A 127 -0.64 -0.76 4.83
N THR A 128 -0.77 -2.05 5.14
CA THR A 128 -1.27 -2.53 6.44
C THR A 128 -0.33 -2.11 7.57
N THR A 129 0.98 -2.36 7.42
CA THR A 129 1.98 -2.00 8.43
C THR A 129 2.10 -0.48 8.61
N THR A 130 2.05 0.30 7.50
CA THR A 130 2.01 1.77 7.57
C THR A 130 0.77 2.23 8.34
N GLY A 131 -0.39 1.62 8.10
CA GLY A 131 -1.63 1.88 8.82
C GLY A 131 -1.53 1.52 10.31
N MET A 132 -0.97 0.37 10.66
CA MET A 132 -0.75 -0.05 12.06
C MET A 132 0.17 0.92 12.80
N ILE A 133 1.32 1.30 12.22
CA ILE A 133 2.26 2.25 12.84
C ILE A 133 1.63 3.63 12.98
N THR A 134 0.86 4.08 11.97
CA THR A 134 0.12 5.34 12.05
C THR A 134 -0.91 5.30 13.19
N THR A 135 -1.67 4.21 13.30
CA THR A 135 -2.64 3.99 14.39
C THR A 135 -1.95 4.02 15.76
N MET A 136 -0.79 3.38 15.88
CA MET A 136 -0.01 3.37 17.12
C MET A 136 0.39 4.79 17.55
N LEU A 137 0.89 5.60 16.62
CA LEU A 137 1.29 6.98 16.91
C LEU A 137 0.09 7.88 17.22
N GLU A 138 -1.04 7.73 16.51
CA GLU A 138 -2.29 8.45 16.80
C GLU A 138 -2.80 8.16 18.20
N LEU A 139 -2.92 6.87 18.57
CA LEU A 139 -3.43 6.46 19.88
C LEU A 139 -2.46 6.81 21.02
N ALA A 140 -1.18 6.98 20.73
CA ALA A 140 -0.17 7.48 21.65
C ALA A 140 -0.17 9.03 21.76
N GLY A 141 -1.09 9.74 21.06
CA GLY A 141 -1.19 11.20 21.07
C GLY A 141 -0.03 11.92 20.38
N ARG A 142 0.65 11.26 19.44
CA ARG A 142 1.81 11.83 18.73
C ARG A 142 1.45 12.62 17.48
N ASP A 143 0.20 12.59 17.04
CA ASP A 143 -0.35 13.29 15.85
C ASP A 143 0.60 13.26 14.63
N PRO A 144 0.94 12.07 14.08
CA PRO A 144 1.89 11.95 13.00
C PRO A 144 1.34 12.51 11.68
N ALA A 145 2.24 12.98 10.81
CA ALA A 145 1.94 13.02 9.39
C ALA A 145 1.93 11.60 8.82
N ALA A 146 1.12 11.34 7.81
CA ALA A 146 1.02 10.01 7.21
C ALA A 146 0.81 10.08 5.68
N VAL A 147 1.45 9.13 4.96
CA VAL A 147 1.25 8.88 3.52
C VAL A 147 1.10 7.38 3.33
N ILE A 148 -0.13 6.93 3.09
CA ILE A 148 -0.53 5.51 3.08
C ILE A 148 -1.12 5.17 1.72
N GLY A 149 -0.83 3.99 1.20
CA GLY A 149 -1.36 3.50 -0.08
C GLY A 149 -2.86 3.15 -0.07
N GLY A 150 -3.46 2.96 1.11
CA GLY A 150 -4.87 2.68 1.32
C GLY A 150 -5.54 3.67 2.28
N LYS A 151 -6.85 3.80 2.19
CA LYS A 151 -7.61 4.66 3.10
C LYS A 151 -7.58 4.06 4.51
N LEU A 152 -7.06 4.81 5.49
CA LEU A 152 -7.11 4.45 6.91
C LEU A 152 -8.33 5.12 7.56
N PRO A 153 -9.34 4.36 8.02
CA PRO A 153 -10.56 4.92 8.60
C PRO A 153 -10.31 5.88 9.77
N LEU A 154 -9.36 5.54 10.64
CA LEU A 154 -9.01 6.35 11.82
C LEU A 154 -8.65 7.80 11.48
N ILE A 155 -7.99 8.04 10.35
CA ILE A 155 -7.61 9.39 9.89
C ILE A 155 -8.50 9.90 8.75
N GLY A 156 -9.51 9.14 8.34
CA GLY A 156 -10.48 9.50 7.31
C GLY A 156 -9.94 9.56 5.87
N GLY A 157 -8.69 9.10 5.61
CA GLY A 157 -8.07 9.28 4.29
C GLY A 157 -6.83 8.43 4.03
N TYR A 158 -6.16 8.75 2.93
CA TYR A 158 -4.88 8.14 2.52
C TYR A 158 -3.67 8.73 3.23
N GLY A 159 -3.90 9.71 4.10
CA GLY A 159 -2.89 10.37 4.90
C GLY A 159 -3.44 11.60 5.58
N LYS A 160 -2.58 12.28 6.31
CA LYS A 160 -2.86 13.53 7.02
C LYS A 160 -1.60 14.36 7.21
N ALA A 161 -1.78 15.63 7.49
CA ALA A 161 -0.67 16.55 7.74
C ALA A 161 0.03 16.27 9.08
N GLY A 162 -0.73 16.01 10.14
CA GLY A 162 -0.21 15.92 11.50
C GLY A 162 0.46 17.19 11.98
N SER A 163 0.61 17.35 13.29
CA SER A 163 1.40 18.44 13.92
C SER A 163 2.61 17.93 14.69
N GLY A 164 2.75 16.60 14.78
CA GLY A 164 3.81 15.93 15.52
C GLY A 164 5.16 15.88 14.78
N GLN A 165 6.14 15.29 15.46
CA GLN A 165 7.50 15.15 14.91
C GLN A 165 7.66 13.95 13.97
N SER A 166 6.64 13.09 13.89
CA SER A 166 6.69 11.84 13.15
C SER A 166 6.02 11.96 11.78
N VAL A 167 6.58 11.25 10.79
CA VAL A 167 5.89 10.97 9.53
C VAL A 167 6.01 9.49 9.20
N VAL A 168 4.88 8.84 8.89
CA VAL A 168 4.83 7.45 8.45
C VAL A 168 4.55 7.41 6.96
N ILE A 169 5.43 6.76 6.21
CA ILE A 169 5.42 6.77 4.75
C ILE A 169 5.44 5.35 4.22
N GLU A 170 4.47 5.00 3.39
CA GLU A 170 4.56 3.81 2.56
C GLU A 170 5.65 3.99 1.50
N ALA A 171 6.71 3.20 1.61
CA ALA A 171 7.92 3.30 0.81
C ALA A 171 7.87 2.30 -0.35
N CYS A 172 7.35 2.74 -1.50
CA CYS A 172 7.18 1.91 -2.69
C CYS A 172 8.52 1.70 -3.41
N GLU A 173 8.86 0.44 -3.69
CA GLU A 173 10.05 0.04 -4.42
C GLU A 173 9.96 0.28 -5.93
N TYR A 174 8.75 0.37 -6.48
CA TYR A 174 8.54 0.55 -7.91
C TYR A 174 9.21 1.82 -8.43
N HIS A 175 9.96 1.69 -9.53
CA HIS A 175 10.82 2.75 -10.09
C HIS A 175 11.80 3.36 -9.08
N GLU A 176 12.22 2.59 -8.06
CA GLU A 176 13.15 3.02 -7.02
C GLU A 176 12.68 4.29 -6.24
N THR A 177 11.36 4.58 -6.22
CA THR A 177 10.83 5.82 -5.61
C THR A 177 11.15 5.93 -4.12
N PHE A 178 11.27 4.81 -3.41
CA PHE A 178 11.66 4.78 -2.00
C PHE A 178 13.12 5.25 -1.76
N LEU A 179 13.98 5.30 -2.78
CA LEU A 179 15.35 5.80 -2.66
C LEU A 179 15.45 7.32 -2.53
N HIS A 180 14.35 8.03 -2.74
CA HIS A 180 14.27 9.45 -2.40
C HIS A 180 14.12 9.70 -0.90
N LEU A 181 13.66 8.69 -0.14
CA LEU A 181 13.43 8.82 1.30
C LEU A 181 14.75 8.80 2.10
N THR A 182 14.72 9.42 3.28
CA THR A 182 15.70 9.21 4.33
C THR A 182 14.93 9.00 5.62
N CYS A 183 15.09 7.83 6.23
CA CYS A 183 14.24 7.41 7.33
C CYS A 183 15.02 7.37 8.65
N ALA A 184 14.38 7.79 9.75
CA ALA A 184 14.86 7.46 11.08
C ALA A 184 14.73 5.95 11.33
N VAL A 185 13.63 5.37 10.84
CA VAL A 185 13.36 3.92 10.88
C VAL A 185 12.93 3.47 9.48
N GLY A 186 13.72 2.60 8.85
CA GLY A 186 13.34 1.92 7.62
C GLY A 186 12.89 0.51 7.94
N VAL A 187 11.66 0.16 7.56
CA VAL A 187 11.09 -1.17 7.76
C VAL A 187 11.15 -1.92 6.45
N ILE A 188 11.65 -3.16 6.44
CA ILE A 188 11.67 -4.06 5.29
C ILE A 188 10.92 -5.34 5.70
N LEU A 189 9.70 -5.50 5.17
CA LEU A 189 8.80 -6.59 5.56
C LEU A 189 9.16 -7.93 4.90
N ASN A 190 9.45 -7.88 3.62
CA ASN A 190 9.80 -9.03 2.78
C ASN A 190 10.30 -8.52 1.42
N ILE A 191 10.99 -9.38 0.66
CA ILE A 191 11.43 -9.11 -0.71
C ILE A 191 11.07 -10.32 -1.56
N ASP A 192 10.04 -10.19 -2.39
CA ASP A 192 9.53 -11.22 -3.27
C ASP A 192 9.68 -10.83 -4.74
N ASN A 193 9.41 -11.77 -5.62
CA ASN A 193 9.51 -11.64 -7.07
C ASN A 193 8.36 -10.77 -7.63
N ASP A 194 8.44 -9.46 -7.45
CA ASP A 194 7.54 -8.48 -8.07
C ASP A 194 8.35 -7.38 -8.76
N HIS A 195 7.74 -6.70 -9.71
CA HIS A 195 8.35 -5.61 -10.49
C HIS A 195 9.64 -6.00 -11.26
N LEU A 196 9.80 -7.28 -11.61
CA LEU A 196 10.97 -7.71 -12.41
C LEU A 196 10.95 -7.19 -13.84
N GLU A 197 9.82 -6.74 -14.36
CA GLU A 197 9.74 -5.98 -15.61
C GLU A 197 10.57 -4.69 -15.56
N TYR A 198 10.69 -4.09 -14.37
CA TYR A 198 11.53 -2.92 -14.13
C TYR A 198 12.97 -3.31 -13.71
N TYR A 199 13.11 -4.15 -12.69
CA TYR A 199 14.42 -4.51 -12.13
C TYR A 199 15.21 -5.49 -12.97
N GLY A 200 14.54 -6.31 -13.77
CA GLY A 200 15.14 -7.35 -14.61
C GLY A 200 15.61 -8.59 -13.84
N THR A 201 16.11 -8.44 -12.61
CA THR A 201 16.60 -9.57 -11.79
C THR A 201 16.35 -9.34 -10.30
N MET A 202 16.18 -10.42 -9.54
CA MET A 202 16.08 -10.40 -8.07
C MET A 202 17.33 -9.73 -7.43
N GLY A 203 18.51 -9.90 -8.00
CA GLY A 203 19.73 -9.26 -7.50
C GLY A 203 19.68 -7.74 -7.57
N LYS A 204 19.11 -7.15 -8.63
CA LYS A 204 18.91 -5.70 -8.74
C LYS A 204 17.85 -5.21 -7.78
N LEU A 205 16.76 -5.96 -7.59
CA LEU A 205 15.74 -5.64 -6.60
C LEU A 205 16.34 -5.61 -5.19
N LYS A 206 17.07 -6.65 -4.78
CA LYS A 206 17.80 -6.69 -3.50
C LYS A 206 18.77 -5.51 -3.33
N LEU A 207 19.48 -5.13 -4.38
CA LEU A 207 20.38 -3.97 -4.34
C LEU A 207 19.62 -2.66 -4.09
N ALA A 208 18.41 -2.50 -4.64
CA ALA A 208 17.57 -1.34 -4.35
C ALA A 208 17.13 -1.32 -2.87
N PHE A 209 16.70 -2.46 -2.31
CA PHE A 209 16.38 -2.57 -0.87
C PHE A 209 17.61 -2.32 0.02
N GLN A 210 18.81 -2.78 -0.39
CA GLN A 210 20.06 -2.48 0.32
C GLN A 210 20.35 -0.97 0.35
N LYS A 211 20.15 -0.27 -0.77
CA LYS A 211 20.27 1.19 -0.82
C LYS A 211 19.26 1.87 0.11
N PHE A 212 18.01 1.42 0.13
CA PHE A 212 16.98 1.94 1.05
C PHE A 212 17.37 1.70 2.51
N ALA A 213 17.86 0.52 2.86
CA ALA A 213 18.36 0.22 4.20
C ALA A 213 19.50 1.18 4.61
N LEU A 214 20.44 1.47 3.70
CA LEU A 214 21.55 2.41 3.94
C LEU A 214 21.08 3.87 4.09
N LEU A 215 19.92 4.24 3.54
CA LEU A 215 19.28 5.55 3.72
C LEU A 215 18.52 5.68 5.05
N SER A 216 18.45 4.61 5.82
CA SER A 216 17.77 4.55 7.12
C SER A 216 18.79 4.57 8.27
N ARG A 217 18.44 5.24 9.38
CA ARG A 217 19.30 5.26 10.59
C ARG A 217 19.22 3.95 11.36
N THR A 218 18.03 3.36 11.46
CA THR A 218 17.77 2.04 12.03
C THR A 218 16.93 1.25 11.03
N VAL A 219 17.25 -0.03 10.84
CA VAL A 219 16.52 -0.93 9.93
C VAL A 219 15.77 -1.97 10.75
N VAL A 220 14.46 -2.04 10.54
CA VAL A 220 13.58 -3.12 11.04
C VAL A 220 13.39 -4.11 9.91
N PHE A 221 13.60 -5.40 10.15
CA PHE A 221 13.55 -6.40 9.09
C PHE A 221 12.99 -7.75 9.55
N ASN A 222 12.39 -8.47 8.61
CA ASN A 222 11.89 -9.83 8.81
C ASN A 222 13.04 -10.84 8.73
N MET A 223 13.31 -11.55 9.82
CA MET A 223 14.38 -12.53 9.91
C MET A 223 14.02 -13.86 9.23
N ASP A 224 12.72 -14.15 9.11
CA ASP A 224 12.22 -15.35 8.42
C ASP A 224 12.23 -15.22 6.89
N ASP A 225 12.43 -13.98 6.35
CA ASP A 225 12.56 -13.75 4.91
C ASP A 225 14.04 -13.79 4.49
N LYS A 226 14.40 -14.82 3.74
CA LYS A 226 15.79 -15.03 3.27
C LYS A 226 16.33 -13.85 2.45
N ASN A 227 15.48 -13.18 1.67
CA ASN A 227 15.92 -12.09 0.81
C ASN A 227 16.19 -10.82 1.62
N THR A 228 15.41 -10.56 2.68
CA THR A 228 15.72 -9.46 3.62
C THR A 228 17.00 -9.74 4.39
N MET A 229 17.23 -10.99 4.81
CA MET A 229 18.48 -11.40 5.46
C MET A 229 19.70 -11.15 4.57
N ASP A 230 19.62 -11.51 3.28
CA ASP A 230 20.71 -11.27 2.32
C ASP A 230 21.05 -9.77 2.21
N VAL A 231 20.03 -8.90 2.26
CA VAL A 231 20.18 -7.44 2.23
C VAL A 231 20.83 -6.93 3.51
N VAL A 232 20.31 -7.34 4.68
CA VAL A 232 20.70 -6.80 5.97
C VAL A 232 22.10 -7.25 6.38
N ASN A 233 22.51 -8.47 6.04
CA ASN A 233 23.85 -8.98 6.32
C ASN A 233 24.97 -8.21 5.60
N SER A 234 24.62 -7.37 4.62
CA SER A 234 25.56 -6.61 3.80
C SER A 234 25.60 -5.11 4.11
N ILE A 235 24.92 -4.66 5.19
CA ILE A 235 24.87 -3.24 5.57
C ILE A 235 25.48 -3.00 6.96
N ASP A 236 26.05 -1.82 7.15
CA ASP A 236 26.53 -1.33 8.44
C ASP A 236 25.54 -0.28 8.99
N ARG A 237 24.48 -0.78 9.63
CA ARG A 237 23.42 0.02 10.27
C ARG A 237 22.91 -0.70 11.52
N PRO A 238 22.41 0.02 12.55
CA PRO A 238 21.64 -0.60 13.63
C PRO A 238 20.42 -1.32 13.08
N VAL A 239 20.21 -2.57 13.52
CA VAL A 239 19.13 -3.42 13.05
C VAL A 239 18.26 -3.93 14.20
N LEU A 240 16.96 -4.10 13.93
CA LEU A 240 15.98 -4.73 14.79
C LEU A 240 15.26 -5.81 13.98
N SER A 241 15.45 -7.07 14.34
CA SER A 241 14.81 -8.19 13.64
C SER A 241 13.48 -8.57 14.27
N PHE A 242 12.54 -9.01 13.43
CA PHE A 242 11.32 -9.68 13.87
C PHE A 242 11.14 -10.99 13.11
N GLY A 243 10.43 -11.94 13.72
CA GLY A 243 10.15 -13.23 13.13
C GLY A 243 9.24 -14.09 13.99
N ILE A 244 8.85 -15.24 13.46
CA ILE A 244 8.07 -16.28 14.10
C ILE A 244 8.91 -17.55 14.22
N GLU A 245 9.55 -17.94 13.11
CA GLU A 245 10.30 -19.19 12.98
C GLU A 245 11.72 -19.08 13.52
N GLU A 246 12.40 -17.98 13.21
CA GLU A 246 13.79 -17.75 13.57
C GLU A 246 13.95 -17.00 14.91
N GLU A 247 15.12 -17.08 15.53
CA GLU A 247 15.45 -16.40 16.78
C GLU A 247 15.64 -14.90 16.58
N ALA A 248 14.55 -14.21 16.25
CA ALA A 248 14.55 -12.76 16.06
C ALA A 248 14.56 -12.02 17.40
N ARG A 249 15.01 -10.74 17.36
CA ARG A 249 14.94 -9.86 18.54
C ARG A 249 13.52 -9.68 19.06
N PHE A 250 12.54 -9.48 18.15
CA PHE A 250 11.11 -9.47 18.44
C PHE A 250 10.49 -10.73 17.83
N ARG A 251 10.08 -11.65 18.69
CA ARG A 251 9.57 -12.96 18.27
C ARG A 251 8.15 -13.18 18.75
N ALA A 252 7.27 -13.62 17.83
CA ALA A 252 5.95 -14.08 18.23
C ALA A 252 6.02 -15.53 18.70
N VAL A 253 5.37 -15.79 19.84
CA VAL A 253 5.22 -17.12 20.44
C VAL A 253 3.79 -17.29 20.93
N ASN A 254 3.39 -18.52 21.29
CA ASN A 254 2.05 -18.81 21.80
C ASN A 254 0.93 -18.31 20.85
N ILE A 255 1.15 -18.46 19.56
CA ILE A 255 0.20 -18.01 18.53
C ILE A 255 -1.04 -18.90 18.58
N GLY A 256 -2.21 -18.26 18.70
CA GLY A 256 -3.51 -18.92 18.69
C GLY A 256 -4.58 -18.10 17.99
N GLU A 257 -5.62 -18.77 17.50
CA GLU A 257 -6.82 -18.09 17.05
C GLU A 257 -7.77 -17.84 18.24
N TYR A 258 -8.22 -16.60 18.42
CA TYR A 258 -9.27 -16.28 19.40
C TYR A 258 -10.67 -16.21 18.79
N LYS A 259 -10.75 -16.08 17.47
CA LYS A 259 -11.94 -16.27 16.63
C LYS A 259 -11.49 -16.64 15.21
N PRO A 260 -12.34 -17.27 14.38
CA PRO A 260 -11.95 -17.74 13.05
C PRO A 260 -11.22 -16.67 12.23
N GLY A 261 -10.00 -16.98 11.80
CA GLY A 261 -9.10 -16.12 11.00
C GLY A 261 -8.43 -14.97 11.78
N PHE A 262 -8.68 -14.81 13.10
CA PHE A 262 -8.08 -13.73 13.91
C PHE A 262 -7.17 -14.29 14.99
N PHE A 263 -5.97 -13.75 15.07
CA PHE A 263 -4.89 -14.28 15.91
C PHE A 263 -4.59 -13.41 17.13
N GLU A 264 -4.16 -14.08 18.22
CA GLU A 264 -3.49 -13.47 19.36
C GLU A 264 -2.19 -14.21 19.65
N PHE A 265 -1.21 -13.52 20.20
CA PHE A 265 0.12 -14.08 20.46
C PHE A 265 0.91 -13.23 21.47
N ASP A 266 1.91 -13.85 22.09
CA ASP A 266 2.87 -13.13 22.89
C ASP A 266 4.05 -12.69 22.04
N VAL A 267 4.54 -11.47 22.28
CA VAL A 267 5.78 -10.96 21.71
C VAL A 267 6.87 -11.01 22.77
N LEU A 268 8.00 -11.61 22.41
CA LEU A 268 9.22 -11.58 23.23
C LEU A 268 10.21 -10.58 22.62
N GLU A 269 10.83 -9.71 23.42
CA GLU A 269 12.02 -8.93 23.02
C GLU A 269 13.25 -9.54 23.70
N LEU A 270 14.19 -10.08 22.93
CA LEU A 270 15.39 -10.76 23.45
C LEU A 270 15.09 -11.87 24.46
N GLY A 271 14.00 -12.60 24.25
CA GLY A 271 13.54 -13.69 25.12
C GLY A 271 12.66 -13.26 26.30
N GLU A 272 12.59 -11.98 26.62
CA GLU A 272 11.76 -11.43 27.70
C GLU A 272 10.39 -11.00 27.17
N HIS A 273 9.35 -11.18 27.99
CA HIS A 273 7.98 -10.78 27.61
C HIS A 273 7.91 -9.28 27.34
N PHE A 274 7.50 -8.93 26.11
CA PHE A 274 7.32 -7.54 25.67
C PHE A 274 5.85 -7.11 25.71
N ALA A 275 4.95 -7.90 25.12
CA ALA A 275 3.52 -7.61 25.05
C ALA A 275 2.71 -8.85 24.66
N HIS A 276 1.42 -8.87 25.02
CA HIS A 276 0.43 -9.76 24.43
C HIS A 276 -0.36 -8.98 23.37
N ILE A 277 -0.38 -9.46 22.14
CA ILE A 277 -1.00 -8.82 20.99
C ILE A 277 -2.25 -9.59 20.56
N LYS A 278 -3.35 -8.86 20.40
CA LYS A 278 -4.59 -9.34 19.83
C LYS A 278 -4.91 -8.55 18.58
N LEU A 279 -4.97 -9.23 17.43
CA LEU A 279 -5.14 -8.54 16.14
C LEU A 279 -6.61 -8.17 15.89
N GLY A 280 -6.86 -6.92 15.52
CA GLY A 280 -8.17 -6.45 15.05
C GLY A 280 -8.44 -6.74 13.57
N VAL A 281 -7.48 -7.36 12.87
CA VAL A 281 -7.57 -7.72 11.44
C VAL A 281 -7.32 -9.23 11.28
N PRO A 282 -7.96 -9.89 10.30
CA PRO A 282 -7.79 -11.32 10.06
C PRO A 282 -6.49 -11.63 9.30
N GLY A 283 -6.07 -12.89 9.37
CA GLY A 283 -5.01 -13.48 8.57
C GLY A 283 -3.65 -13.58 9.28
N TYR A 284 -3.05 -14.76 9.18
CA TYR A 284 -1.78 -15.10 9.81
C TYR A 284 -0.62 -14.17 9.42
N HIS A 285 -0.59 -13.70 8.16
CA HIS A 285 0.43 -12.76 7.69
C HIS A 285 0.44 -11.42 8.45
N ASN A 286 -0.67 -11.04 9.10
CA ASN A 286 -0.75 -9.83 9.91
C ASN A 286 0.00 -9.94 11.24
N ILE A 287 0.41 -11.14 11.67
CA ILE A 287 1.34 -11.33 12.78
C ILE A 287 2.68 -10.67 12.45
N TYR A 288 3.22 -10.90 11.26
CA TYR A 288 4.47 -10.25 10.79
C TYR A 288 4.33 -8.72 10.70
N ASN A 289 3.20 -8.23 10.19
CA ASN A 289 2.93 -6.78 10.12
C ASN A 289 2.89 -6.15 11.53
N ALA A 290 2.27 -6.81 12.50
CA ALA A 290 2.22 -6.37 13.90
C ALA A 290 3.59 -6.46 14.59
N LEU A 291 4.39 -7.50 14.33
CA LEU A 291 5.76 -7.61 14.84
C LEU A 291 6.63 -6.46 14.33
N ALA A 292 6.51 -6.10 13.04
CA ALA A 292 7.22 -4.94 12.47
C ALA A 292 6.81 -3.63 13.17
N MET A 293 5.52 -3.45 13.50
CA MET A 293 5.04 -2.33 14.32
C MET A 293 5.65 -2.37 15.72
N CYS A 294 5.69 -3.52 16.39
CA CYS A 294 6.28 -3.68 17.72
C CYS A 294 7.77 -3.28 17.75
N CYS A 295 8.54 -3.62 16.71
CA CYS A 295 9.92 -3.17 16.56
C CYS A 295 10.07 -1.66 16.54
N CYS A 296 9.07 -0.93 16.04
CA CYS A 296 9.10 0.52 15.97
C CYS A 296 8.89 1.21 17.33
N VAL A 297 8.37 0.51 18.34
CA VAL A 297 8.11 1.05 19.69
C VAL A 297 9.37 1.69 20.30
N ARG A 298 10.50 0.95 20.28
CA ARG A 298 11.75 1.41 20.90
C ARG A 298 12.35 2.65 20.22
N PRO A 299 12.57 2.67 18.88
CA PRO A 299 13.16 3.82 18.21
C PRO A 299 12.25 5.06 18.21
N LEU A 300 10.94 4.90 18.42
CA LEU A 300 9.98 6.00 18.50
C LEU A 300 9.75 6.51 19.93
N GLY A 301 10.36 5.88 20.94
CA GLY A 301 10.18 6.27 22.35
C GLY A 301 8.76 6.07 22.84
N LEU A 302 8.11 4.99 22.37
CA LEU A 302 6.78 4.55 22.77
C LEU A 302 6.86 3.44 23.82
N LYS A 303 5.70 3.01 24.32
CA LYS A 303 5.56 1.92 25.28
C LYS A 303 4.96 0.67 24.61
N PRO A 304 5.21 -0.54 25.11
CA PRO A 304 4.57 -1.76 24.60
C PRO A 304 3.05 -1.68 24.52
N GLU A 305 2.41 -1.02 25.49
CA GLU A 305 0.96 -0.84 25.57
C GLU A 305 0.40 -0.01 24.40
N ASP A 306 1.23 0.84 23.79
CA ASP A 306 0.83 1.61 22.59
C ASP A 306 0.67 0.68 21.38
N ALA A 307 1.55 -0.33 21.24
CA ALA A 307 1.44 -1.35 20.21
C ALA A 307 0.24 -2.30 20.46
N VAL A 308 -0.02 -2.67 21.72
CA VAL A 308 -1.19 -3.48 22.09
C VAL A 308 -2.47 -2.78 21.65
N ARG A 309 -2.67 -1.52 22.07
CA ARG A 309 -3.86 -0.75 21.70
C ARG A 309 -3.99 -0.58 20.20
N ALA A 310 -2.89 -0.35 19.50
CA ALA A 310 -2.90 -0.20 18.05
C ALA A 310 -3.33 -1.49 17.35
N ALA A 311 -2.80 -2.64 17.75
CA ALA A 311 -3.15 -3.92 17.17
C ALA A 311 -4.64 -4.26 17.34
N GLU A 312 -5.20 -3.98 18.53
CA GLU A 312 -6.62 -4.21 18.83
C GLU A 312 -7.56 -3.27 18.08
N GLN A 313 -7.18 -1.99 17.95
CA GLN A 313 -8.03 -0.95 17.35
C GLN A 313 -7.79 -0.75 15.84
N PHE A 314 -6.80 -1.38 15.27
CA PHE A 314 -6.58 -1.36 13.84
C PHE A 314 -7.48 -2.40 13.16
N HIS A 315 -8.47 -1.93 12.42
CA HIS A 315 -9.45 -2.78 11.71
C HIS A 315 -9.22 -2.81 10.19
N GLY A 316 -7.99 -2.53 9.76
CA GLY A 316 -7.58 -2.56 8.36
C GLY A 316 -7.53 -1.20 7.69
N THR A 317 -7.05 -1.24 6.46
CA THR A 317 -7.09 -0.12 5.52
C THR A 317 -8.01 -0.48 4.36
N GLY A 318 -8.57 0.50 3.70
CA GLY A 318 -9.40 0.27 2.53
C GLY A 318 -8.71 -0.62 1.50
N ARG A 319 -9.46 -1.53 0.93
CA ARG A 319 -9.01 -2.52 -0.05
C ARG A 319 -7.96 -3.51 0.51
N ARG A 320 -7.93 -3.80 1.81
CA ARG A 320 -7.12 -4.86 2.43
C ARG A 320 -8.01 -5.72 3.30
N PHE A 321 -8.58 -6.75 2.70
CA PHE A 321 -9.63 -7.61 3.27
C PHE A 321 -10.78 -6.76 3.85
N GLU A 322 -11.18 -5.73 3.11
CA GLU A 322 -12.20 -4.75 3.52
C GLU A 322 -13.59 -5.36 3.38
N ILE A 323 -14.30 -5.52 4.49
CA ILE A 323 -15.70 -5.96 4.46
C ILE A 323 -16.55 -4.79 3.93
N LYS A 324 -17.19 -4.97 2.77
CA LYS A 324 -18.01 -3.96 2.10
C LYS A 324 -19.46 -4.00 2.58
N GLY A 325 -19.97 -5.17 2.96
CA GLY A 325 -21.33 -5.42 3.36
C GLY A 325 -21.80 -6.82 2.97
N GLU A 326 -23.09 -6.99 2.74
CA GLU A 326 -23.70 -8.28 2.42
C GLU A 326 -24.48 -8.24 1.10
N CYS A 327 -24.65 -9.42 0.49
CA CYS A 327 -25.49 -9.70 -0.66
C CYS A 327 -26.17 -11.05 -0.48
N ASN A 328 -27.49 -11.11 -0.39
CA ASN A 328 -28.26 -12.34 -0.10
C ASN A 328 -27.77 -13.08 1.17
N GLY A 329 -27.23 -12.35 2.15
CA GLY A 329 -26.62 -12.90 3.36
C GLY A 329 -25.22 -13.49 3.17
N ALA A 330 -24.60 -13.35 1.99
CA ALA A 330 -23.18 -13.57 1.76
C ALA A 330 -22.39 -12.32 2.12
N VAL A 331 -21.24 -12.47 2.76
CA VAL A 331 -20.34 -11.34 3.09
C VAL A 331 -19.48 -11.00 1.87
N ILE A 332 -19.42 -9.72 1.51
CA ILE A 332 -18.62 -9.20 0.40
C ILE A 332 -17.36 -8.52 0.94
N VAL A 333 -16.21 -8.96 0.43
CA VAL A 333 -14.88 -8.43 0.78
C VAL A 333 -14.20 -7.87 -0.46
N ASP A 334 -13.55 -6.71 -0.34
CA ASP A 334 -12.64 -6.15 -1.35
C ASP A 334 -11.20 -6.26 -0.87
N ASP A 335 -10.33 -6.78 -1.73
CA ASP A 335 -8.89 -6.89 -1.46
C ASP A 335 -8.06 -6.45 -2.68
N TYR A 336 -6.98 -5.75 -2.41
CA TYR A 336 -6.07 -5.23 -3.43
C TYR A 336 -5.14 -6.29 -4.01
N ALA A 337 -5.20 -7.54 -3.53
CA ALA A 337 -4.37 -8.65 -3.96
C ALA A 337 -4.45 -8.83 -5.49
N HIS A 338 -3.29 -8.84 -6.13
CA HIS A 338 -3.15 -8.92 -7.59
C HIS A 338 -1.90 -9.71 -8.04
N HIS A 339 -1.10 -10.21 -7.09
CA HIS A 339 0.00 -11.14 -7.31
C HIS A 339 -0.37 -12.51 -6.71
N PRO A 340 0.09 -13.66 -7.28
CA PRO A 340 -0.26 -14.97 -6.74
C PRO A 340 0.03 -15.14 -5.25
N THR A 341 1.14 -14.63 -4.76
CA THR A 341 1.49 -14.67 -3.31
C THR A 341 0.46 -13.93 -2.46
N GLU A 342 -0.02 -12.77 -2.91
CA GLU A 342 -1.06 -11.99 -2.21
C GLU A 342 -2.41 -12.72 -2.25
N LEU A 343 -2.82 -13.21 -3.44
CA LEU A 343 -4.05 -14.00 -3.58
C LEU A 343 -4.03 -15.23 -2.66
N ALA A 344 -2.88 -15.89 -2.54
CA ALA A 344 -2.72 -17.04 -1.64
C ALA A 344 -3.00 -16.66 -0.18
N ALA A 345 -2.41 -15.56 0.29
CA ALA A 345 -2.61 -15.07 1.66
C ALA A 345 -4.07 -14.66 1.91
N THR A 346 -4.69 -13.95 0.94
CA THR A 346 -6.08 -13.52 1.03
C THR A 346 -7.04 -14.72 1.05
N LEU A 347 -6.84 -15.71 0.18
CA LEU A 347 -7.68 -16.91 0.13
C LEU A 347 -7.47 -17.82 1.35
N ALA A 348 -6.23 -17.93 1.87
CA ALA A 348 -5.97 -18.64 3.13
C ALA A 348 -6.75 -18.00 4.28
N THR A 349 -6.65 -16.67 4.42
CA THR A 349 -7.45 -15.91 5.40
C THR A 349 -8.94 -16.17 5.24
N ALA A 350 -9.45 -16.11 3.98
CA ALA A 350 -10.86 -16.35 3.69
C ALA A 350 -11.32 -17.75 4.13
N LYS A 351 -10.48 -18.76 3.94
CA LYS A 351 -10.78 -20.14 4.37
C LYS A 351 -10.76 -20.32 5.89
N GLU A 352 -9.85 -19.61 6.59
CA GLU A 352 -9.75 -19.63 8.06
C GLU A 352 -10.96 -18.97 8.74
N MET A 353 -11.69 -18.09 8.03
CA MET A 353 -12.86 -17.39 8.61
C MET A 353 -14.10 -18.26 8.81
N GLY A 354 -14.07 -19.52 8.40
CA GLY A 354 -15.13 -20.50 8.72
C GLY A 354 -16.44 -20.32 7.97
N TYR A 355 -16.44 -19.70 6.79
CA TYR A 355 -17.59 -19.66 5.89
C TYR A 355 -17.82 -20.98 5.18
N ASP A 356 -19.06 -21.28 4.83
CA ASP A 356 -19.44 -22.54 4.15
C ASP A 356 -18.78 -22.66 2.77
N ARG A 357 -18.64 -21.53 2.05
CA ARG A 357 -18.09 -21.46 0.69
C ARG A 357 -17.36 -20.12 0.47
N VAL A 358 -16.18 -20.19 -0.13
CA VAL A 358 -15.40 -19.03 -0.57
C VAL A 358 -15.52 -18.87 -2.08
N ILE A 359 -16.03 -17.72 -2.52
CA ILE A 359 -16.15 -17.33 -3.93
C ILE A 359 -15.06 -16.29 -4.22
N ALA A 360 -14.09 -16.65 -5.06
CA ALA A 360 -13.05 -15.73 -5.53
C ALA A 360 -13.54 -15.01 -6.80
N VAL A 361 -13.70 -13.70 -6.72
CA VAL A 361 -13.94 -12.84 -7.89
C VAL A 361 -12.63 -12.15 -8.20
N HIS A 362 -12.03 -12.46 -9.34
CA HIS A 362 -10.69 -11.96 -9.68
C HIS A 362 -10.66 -11.25 -11.02
N GLN A 363 -10.12 -10.02 -11.02
CA GLN A 363 -9.79 -9.27 -12.23
C GLN A 363 -8.26 -9.29 -12.38
N PRO A 364 -7.68 -10.07 -13.33
CA PRO A 364 -6.26 -10.06 -13.57
C PRO A 364 -5.79 -8.65 -13.99
N PHE A 365 -4.59 -8.28 -13.55
CA PHE A 365 -4.03 -6.96 -13.83
C PHE A 365 -2.71 -7.08 -14.58
N THR A 366 -2.62 -6.43 -15.74
CA THR A 366 -1.64 -6.45 -16.82
C THR A 366 -1.57 -7.77 -17.58
N TYR A 367 -1.42 -7.67 -18.90
CA TYR A 367 -1.32 -8.83 -19.79
C TYR A 367 -0.01 -9.59 -19.56
N SER A 368 1.10 -8.85 -19.41
CA SER A 368 2.44 -9.44 -19.20
C SER A 368 2.51 -10.27 -17.92
N ARG A 369 2.01 -9.72 -16.78
CA ARG A 369 1.98 -10.44 -15.49
C ARG A 369 1.08 -11.67 -15.58
N THR A 370 -0.13 -11.52 -16.12
CA THR A 370 -1.07 -12.62 -16.25
C THR A 370 -0.48 -13.76 -17.06
N LYS A 371 0.17 -13.46 -18.19
CA LYS A 371 0.84 -14.45 -19.04
C LYS A 371 2.01 -15.13 -18.33
N MET A 372 2.86 -14.35 -17.66
CA MET A 372 4.07 -14.83 -16.99
C MET A 372 3.74 -15.75 -15.80
N LEU A 373 2.71 -15.40 -15.01
CA LEU A 373 2.35 -16.09 -13.77
C LEU A 373 1.07 -16.93 -13.89
N MET A 374 0.66 -17.31 -15.12
CA MET A 374 -0.59 -18.01 -15.41
C MET A 374 -0.79 -19.28 -14.57
N ASP A 375 0.24 -20.10 -14.44
CA ASP A 375 0.17 -21.36 -13.69
C ASP A 375 0.11 -21.12 -12.18
N ASP A 376 0.79 -20.09 -11.69
CA ASP A 376 0.76 -19.69 -10.29
C ASP A 376 -0.62 -19.14 -9.91
N PHE A 377 -1.21 -18.29 -10.76
CA PHE A 377 -2.60 -17.84 -10.57
C PHE A 377 -3.58 -19.01 -10.53
N ALA A 378 -3.49 -19.94 -11.50
CA ALA A 378 -4.35 -21.11 -11.52
C ALA A 378 -4.17 -21.98 -10.29
N LYS A 379 -2.93 -22.18 -9.82
CA LYS A 379 -2.64 -22.95 -8.60
C LYS A 379 -3.29 -22.35 -7.38
N VAL A 380 -3.15 -21.04 -7.20
CA VAL A 380 -3.66 -20.33 -6.01
C VAL A 380 -5.18 -20.23 -6.01
N LEU A 381 -5.80 -19.87 -7.14
CA LEU A 381 -7.24 -19.70 -7.25
C LEU A 381 -8.03 -20.99 -7.03
N ARG A 382 -7.42 -22.18 -7.19
CA ARG A 382 -8.03 -23.47 -6.83
C ARG A 382 -8.36 -23.62 -5.35
N ALA A 383 -7.82 -22.77 -4.48
CA ALA A 383 -8.19 -22.77 -3.07
C ALA A 383 -9.63 -22.29 -2.83
N ALA A 384 -10.20 -21.50 -3.74
CA ALA A 384 -11.60 -21.08 -3.66
C ALA A 384 -12.54 -22.20 -4.10
N ASP A 385 -13.76 -22.22 -3.55
CA ASP A 385 -14.80 -23.18 -3.94
C ASP A 385 -15.46 -22.82 -5.26
N GLN A 386 -15.43 -21.54 -5.62
CA GLN A 386 -15.88 -21.01 -6.90
C GLN A 386 -14.97 -19.87 -7.34
N VAL A 387 -14.63 -19.83 -8.62
CA VAL A 387 -13.85 -18.74 -9.23
C VAL A 387 -14.66 -18.03 -10.29
N VAL A 388 -14.70 -16.71 -10.21
CA VAL A 388 -15.31 -15.81 -11.21
C VAL A 388 -14.21 -14.87 -11.71
N LEU A 389 -13.98 -14.88 -13.01
CA LEU A 389 -12.92 -14.10 -13.66
C LEU A 389 -13.53 -12.97 -14.49
N LEU A 390 -12.95 -11.78 -14.38
CA LEU A 390 -13.26 -10.66 -15.26
C LEU A 390 -12.20 -10.56 -16.38
N PRO A 391 -12.46 -9.79 -17.45
CA PRO A 391 -11.45 -9.46 -18.44
C PRO A 391 -10.21 -8.84 -17.82
N ILE A 392 -9.04 -9.13 -18.39
CA ILE A 392 -7.76 -8.58 -17.92
C ILE A 392 -7.81 -7.06 -18.02
N MET A 393 -7.47 -6.37 -16.93
CA MET A 393 -7.25 -4.93 -16.96
C MET A 393 -5.80 -4.64 -17.33
N GLY A 394 -5.59 -4.12 -18.53
CA GLY A 394 -4.24 -3.89 -19.08
C GLY A 394 -3.42 -2.84 -18.34
N GLY A 395 -4.06 -1.92 -17.58
CA GLY A 395 -3.38 -0.81 -16.95
C GLY A 395 -2.75 0.11 -18.00
N ARG A 396 -1.41 0.11 -18.07
CA ARG A 396 -0.65 0.89 -19.08
C ARG A 396 -0.27 0.06 -20.33
N GLU A 397 -0.53 -1.24 -20.30
CA GLU A 397 -0.24 -2.13 -21.41
C GLU A 397 -1.35 -2.11 -22.45
N LYS A 398 -0.99 -2.23 -23.72
CA LYS A 398 -1.94 -2.43 -24.81
C LYS A 398 -2.26 -3.91 -24.94
N ASP A 399 -3.51 -4.22 -25.18
CA ASP A 399 -3.95 -5.58 -25.52
C ASP A 399 -3.34 -5.99 -26.89
N ASP A 400 -2.48 -6.99 -26.87
CA ASP A 400 -1.88 -7.60 -28.05
C ASP A 400 -2.58 -8.92 -28.46
N GLY A 401 -3.65 -9.29 -27.73
CA GLY A 401 -4.40 -10.52 -27.93
C GLY A 401 -3.66 -11.79 -27.53
N SER A 402 -2.49 -11.71 -26.88
CA SER A 402 -1.64 -12.86 -26.55
C SER A 402 -2.10 -13.65 -25.33
N VAL A 403 -2.97 -13.09 -24.49
CA VAL A 403 -3.51 -13.71 -23.27
C VAL A 403 -4.87 -13.13 -22.93
N ARG A 404 -5.77 -13.98 -22.45
CA ARG A 404 -7.13 -13.61 -22.01
C ARG A 404 -7.49 -14.32 -20.71
N SER A 405 -8.53 -13.86 -20.04
CA SER A 405 -9.03 -14.49 -18.81
C SER A 405 -9.57 -15.91 -19.07
N GLU A 406 -10.02 -16.19 -20.28
CA GLU A 406 -10.43 -17.53 -20.72
C GLU A 406 -9.28 -18.54 -20.71
N ASP A 407 -8.02 -18.08 -20.94
CA ASP A 407 -6.85 -18.95 -20.86
C ASP A 407 -6.59 -19.38 -19.41
N LEU A 408 -6.82 -18.47 -18.45
CA LEU A 408 -6.75 -18.79 -17.03
C LEU A 408 -7.94 -19.70 -16.62
N ALA A 409 -9.16 -19.41 -17.10
CA ALA A 409 -10.34 -20.22 -16.85
C ALA A 409 -10.18 -21.67 -17.35
N ALA A 410 -9.53 -21.88 -18.50
CA ALA A 410 -9.23 -23.21 -19.03
C ALA A 410 -8.38 -24.07 -18.07
N LYS A 411 -7.62 -23.45 -17.17
CA LYS A 411 -6.82 -24.12 -16.12
C LYS A 411 -7.59 -24.29 -14.80
N LEU A 412 -8.82 -23.76 -14.69
CA LEU A 412 -9.65 -23.72 -13.49
C LEU A 412 -11.01 -24.37 -13.77
N PRO A 413 -11.14 -25.70 -13.71
CA PRO A 413 -12.42 -26.37 -13.95
C PRO A 413 -13.54 -25.82 -13.06
N GLY A 414 -14.69 -25.48 -13.67
CA GLY A 414 -15.84 -24.91 -12.96
C GLY A 414 -15.77 -23.38 -12.75
N SER A 415 -14.70 -22.71 -13.16
CA SER A 415 -14.66 -21.24 -13.15
C SER A 415 -15.62 -20.65 -14.21
N VAL A 416 -15.99 -19.40 -13.97
CA VAL A 416 -16.89 -18.63 -14.86
C VAL A 416 -16.15 -17.36 -15.29
N VAL A 417 -16.19 -17.03 -16.56
CA VAL A 417 -15.74 -15.73 -17.07
C VAL A 417 -16.98 -14.86 -17.28
N VAL A 418 -16.94 -13.63 -16.78
CA VAL A 418 -18.06 -12.67 -16.85
C VAL A 418 -17.65 -11.43 -17.65
N ASP A 419 -18.64 -10.72 -18.17
CA ASP A 419 -18.41 -9.50 -18.96
C ASP A 419 -18.38 -8.25 -18.03
N GLY A 420 -17.17 -7.90 -17.59
CA GLY A 420 -16.92 -6.67 -16.83
C GLY A 420 -17.46 -6.64 -15.39
N LEU A 421 -17.54 -5.42 -14.86
CA LEU A 421 -17.89 -5.18 -13.45
C LEU A 421 -19.38 -5.49 -13.17
N GLU A 422 -20.26 -5.08 -14.06
CA GLU A 422 -21.70 -5.33 -13.98
C GLU A 422 -22.01 -6.82 -14.07
N GLY A 423 -21.31 -7.55 -14.95
CA GLY A 423 -21.42 -9.00 -15.09
C GLY A 423 -21.02 -9.73 -13.81
N ALA A 424 -19.93 -9.29 -13.16
CA ALA A 424 -19.49 -9.84 -11.88
C ALA A 424 -20.52 -9.60 -10.77
N ALA A 425 -21.03 -8.37 -10.66
CA ALA A 425 -22.06 -8.04 -9.67
C ALA A 425 -23.36 -8.81 -9.92
N ALA A 426 -23.79 -8.94 -11.17
CA ALA A 426 -24.99 -9.71 -11.53
C ALA A 426 -24.82 -11.20 -11.19
N TRP A 427 -23.65 -11.78 -11.52
CA TRP A 427 -23.38 -13.18 -11.22
C TRP A 427 -23.42 -13.46 -9.71
N VAL A 428 -22.77 -12.60 -8.90
CA VAL A 428 -22.77 -12.74 -7.43
C VAL A 428 -24.19 -12.62 -6.87
N ARG A 429 -24.99 -11.63 -7.28
CA ARG A 429 -26.38 -11.49 -6.84
C ARG A 429 -27.26 -12.71 -7.18
N GLN A 430 -26.96 -13.43 -8.25
CA GLN A 430 -27.73 -14.62 -8.66
C GLN A 430 -27.28 -15.90 -7.94
N ASN A 431 -26.01 -16.00 -7.54
CA ASN A 431 -25.38 -17.25 -7.11
C ASN A 431 -24.89 -17.26 -5.66
N ALA A 432 -24.68 -16.08 -5.05
CA ALA A 432 -24.28 -15.98 -3.66
C ALA A 432 -25.48 -16.17 -2.71
N LYS A 433 -25.23 -16.79 -1.58
CA LYS A 433 -26.22 -17.10 -0.55
C LYS A 433 -25.64 -16.95 0.85
N LYS A 434 -26.50 -16.98 1.84
CA LYS A 434 -26.09 -16.97 3.25
C LYS A 434 -25.07 -18.09 3.55
N GLY A 435 -24.02 -17.74 4.26
CA GLY A 435 -22.89 -18.61 4.57
C GLY A 435 -21.73 -18.53 3.58
N ASP A 436 -21.89 -17.81 2.45
CA ASP A 436 -20.80 -17.57 1.50
C ASP A 436 -19.95 -16.35 1.92
N LEU A 437 -18.66 -16.43 1.60
CA LEU A 437 -17.74 -15.29 1.57
C LEU A 437 -17.33 -15.01 0.13
N VAL A 438 -17.63 -13.84 -0.37
CA VAL A 438 -17.22 -13.37 -1.70
C VAL A 438 -16.03 -12.47 -1.56
N VAL A 439 -14.89 -12.84 -2.16
CA VAL A 439 -13.64 -12.07 -2.08
C VAL A 439 -13.30 -11.50 -3.46
N CYS A 440 -13.44 -10.20 -3.61
CA CYS A 440 -13.08 -9.45 -4.82
C CYS A 440 -11.61 -9.07 -4.75
N MET A 441 -10.77 -9.60 -5.66
CA MET A 441 -9.31 -9.45 -5.63
C MET A 441 -8.80 -8.80 -6.92
N SER A 442 -8.32 -7.57 -6.81
CA SER A 442 -7.64 -6.84 -7.91
C SER A 442 -7.04 -5.51 -7.42
N CYS A 443 -5.95 -5.07 -8.02
CA CYS A 443 -5.48 -3.69 -7.84
C CYS A 443 -6.17 -2.69 -8.78
N GLY A 444 -6.99 -3.18 -9.74
CA GLY A 444 -7.79 -2.38 -10.65
C GLY A 444 -9.08 -1.83 -10.03
N ASP A 445 -10.12 -1.75 -10.82
CA ASP A 445 -11.40 -1.13 -10.47
C ASP A 445 -12.48 -2.10 -9.98
N LEU A 446 -12.13 -3.37 -9.73
CA LEU A 446 -13.04 -4.41 -9.24
C LEU A 446 -13.76 -4.03 -7.93
N TYR A 447 -13.17 -3.15 -7.11
CA TYR A 447 -13.84 -2.62 -5.91
C TYR A 447 -15.20 -1.95 -6.23
N LYS A 448 -15.36 -1.40 -7.45
CA LYS A 448 -16.65 -0.84 -7.90
C LYS A 448 -17.71 -1.94 -8.04
N ALA A 449 -17.31 -3.12 -8.55
CA ALA A 449 -18.21 -4.26 -8.60
C ALA A 449 -18.59 -4.75 -7.19
N ALA A 450 -17.63 -4.77 -6.25
CA ALA A 450 -17.91 -5.08 -4.85
C ALA A 450 -18.94 -4.09 -4.24
N ASP A 451 -18.79 -2.78 -4.51
CA ASP A 451 -19.77 -1.77 -4.10
C ASP A 451 -21.15 -1.97 -4.76
N MET A 452 -21.19 -2.46 -6.01
CA MET A 452 -22.44 -2.79 -6.69
C MET A 452 -23.12 -4.05 -6.12
N MET A 453 -22.37 -5.01 -5.58
CA MET A 453 -22.90 -6.25 -5.02
C MET A 453 -23.68 -6.00 -3.72
N VAL A 454 -23.21 -5.05 -2.92
CA VAL A 454 -23.77 -4.79 -1.59
C VAL A 454 -25.21 -4.27 -1.67
N GLU A 455 -26.08 -4.83 -0.84
CA GLU A 455 -27.46 -4.37 -0.65
C GLU A 455 -27.45 -2.99 0.04
N LYS A 456 -28.27 -2.07 -0.47
CA LYS A 456 -28.39 -0.71 0.05
C LYS A 456 -29.39 -0.63 1.18
#